data_1a02a83cad8198b7c0d19c11cf237f2d
#
_entry.id   1a02a83cad8198b7c0d19c11cf237f2d
#
_cell.length_a   1.000
_cell.length_b   1.000
_cell.length_c   1.000
_cell.angle_alpha   90.00
_cell.angle_beta   90.00
_cell.angle_gamma   90.00
#
_symmetry.space_group_name_H-M   'P 1'
#
loop_
_entity.id
_entity.type
_entity.pdbx_description
1 polymer ?
#
loop_
_entity_poly.entity_id
_entity_poly.type
_entity_poly.pdbx_seq_one_letter_code
_entity_poly.pdbx_strand_id
1 'polypeptide(L)'
;MVPSGVLLQRLIQNSHTDILNREKNNDRFMHLYHIGTYWVAFERSACRLCGLFPKSELSLFCVPGCPEYVVMASVPVDEVEGCFRKHVVLCDGVYHKILSDNLLAARDYYRWHDMAVRMVSVSYTHLRAHETRSNL
;
A
#
# COMPACT_ATOMS: atom_id res chain seq x y z
N MET A 1 -5.57 12.65 -19.57
CA MET A 1 -5.38 11.60 -18.55
C MET A 1 -4.84 12.20 -17.26
N VAL A 2 -5.40 11.81 -16.14
CA VAL A 2 -4.93 12.29 -14.83
C VAL A 2 -3.72 11.47 -14.41
N PRO A 3 -2.61 12.13 -14.02
CA PRO A 3 -1.42 11.40 -13.57
C PRO A 3 -1.70 10.56 -12.33
N SER A 4 -1.00 9.44 -12.20
CA SER A 4 -1.15 8.53 -11.06
C SER A 4 -0.91 9.23 -9.72
N GLY A 5 0.07 10.14 -9.65
CA GLY A 5 0.34 10.87 -8.41
C GLY A 5 -0.84 11.72 -7.94
N VAL A 6 -1.55 12.33 -8.88
CA VAL A 6 -2.73 13.14 -8.54
C VAL A 6 -3.87 12.23 -8.07
N LEU A 7 -4.06 11.09 -8.75
CA LEU A 7 -5.08 10.13 -8.34
C LEU A 7 -4.80 9.58 -6.95
N LEU A 8 -3.55 9.28 -6.64
CA LEU A 8 -3.16 8.78 -5.34
C LEU A 8 -3.40 9.84 -4.27
N GLN A 9 -3.03 11.07 -4.54
CA GLN A 9 -3.25 12.17 -3.60
C GLN A 9 -4.74 12.33 -3.28
N ARG A 10 -5.58 12.27 -4.30
CA ARG A 10 -7.03 12.36 -4.11
C ARG A 10 -7.55 11.20 -3.28
N LEU A 11 -7.08 9.99 -3.56
CA LEU A 11 -7.50 8.81 -2.80
C LEU A 11 -7.16 8.97 -1.32
N ILE A 12 -5.93 9.38 -1.01
CA ILE A 12 -5.51 9.55 0.37
C ILE A 12 -6.28 10.65 1.05
N GLN A 13 -6.42 11.80 0.41
CA GLN A 13 -7.12 12.94 1.00
C GLN A 13 -8.58 12.64 1.28
N ASN A 14 -9.24 11.93 0.37
CA ASN A 14 -10.68 11.72 0.47
C ASN A 14 -11.07 10.43 1.19
N SER A 15 -10.18 9.44 1.24
CA SER A 15 -10.55 8.10 1.67
C SER A 15 -9.62 7.47 2.70
N HIS A 16 -8.65 8.22 3.23
CA HIS A 16 -7.68 7.61 4.15
C HIS A 16 -8.35 6.98 5.38
N THR A 17 -9.41 7.59 5.88
CA THR A 17 -10.12 7.03 7.04
C THR A 17 -10.72 5.68 6.71
N ASP A 18 -11.39 5.57 5.55
CA ASP A 18 -11.99 4.30 5.12
C ASP A 18 -10.90 3.26 4.85
N ILE A 19 -9.82 3.66 4.21
CA ILE A 19 -8.71 2.77 3.91
C ILE A 19 -8.14 2.18 5.19
N LEU A 20 -7.83 3.04 6.16
CA LEU A 20 -7.24 2.59 7.41
C LEU A 20 -8.20 1.76 8.23
N ASN A 21 -9.50 2.08 8.19
CA ASN A 21 -10.50 1.27 8.90
C ASN A 21 -10.61 -0.13 8.31
N ARG A 22 -10.48 -0.26 7.00
CA ARG A 22 -10.50 -1.58 6.36
C ARG A 22 -9.29 -2.42 6.78
N GLU A 23 -8.17 -1.76 7.10
CA GLU A 23 -6.96 -2.48 7.47
C GLU A 23 -6.90 -2.87 8.93
N LYS A 24 -7.74 -2.27 9.77
CA LYS A 24 -7.78 -2.63 11.20
C LYS A 24 -8.20 -4.07 11.35
N ASN A 25 -7.36 -4.86 12.04
CA ASN A 25 -7.62 -6.27 12.29
C ASN A 25 -7.86 -7.08 11.02
N ASN A 26 -7.41 -6.58 9.88
CA ASN A 26 -7.55 -7.27 8.61
C ASN A 26 -6.51 -8.39 8.52
N ASP A 27 -6.95 -9.63 8.74
CA ASP A 27 -6.06 -10.78 8.67
C ASP A 27 -6.37 -11.73 7.51
N ARG A 28 -7.36 -11.39 6.66
CA ARG A 28 -7.82 -12.28 5.59
C ARG A 28 -7.82 -11.67 4.20
N PHE A 29 -7.99 -10.36 4.09
CA PHE A 29 -8.23 -9.73 2.80
C PHE A 29 -7.05 -8.90 2.35
N MET A 30 -6.93 -8.77 1.03
CA MET A 30 -6.02 -7.82 0.43
C MET A 30 -6.88 -6.77 -0.28
N HIS A 31 -6.84 -5.55 0.22
CA HIS A 31 -7.59 -4.44 -0.35
C HIS A 31 -6.71 -3.68 -1.32
N LEU A 32 -7.12 -3.63 -2.57
CA LEU A 32 -6.35 -2.98 -3.63
C LEU A 32 -7.12 -1.80 -4.20
N TYR A 33 -6.38 -0.78 -4.61
CA TYR A 33 -6.95 0.43 -5.21
C TYR A 33 -6.26 0.69 -6.54
N HIS A 34 -7.05 0.92 -7.57
CA HIS A 34 -6.54 1.15 -8.92
C HIS A 34 -6.16 2.62 -9.09
N ILE A 35 -4.89 2.89 -9.26
CA ILE A 35 -4.36 4.26 -9.38
C ILE A 35 -3.60 4.36 -10.70
N GLY A 36 -4.28 4.81 -11.74
CA GLY A 36 -3.65 4.94 -13.06
C GLY A 36 -3.18 3.59 -13.58
N THR A 37 -1.86 3.44 -13.72
CA THR A 37 -1.26 2.20 -14.22
C THR A 37 -0.77 1.28 -13.10
N TYR A 38 -1.14 1.57 -11.86
CA TYR A 38 -0.71 0.82 -10.69
C TYR A 38 -1.88 0.36 -9.85
N TRP A 39 -1.68 -0.78 -9.16
CA TRP A 39 -2.49 -1.17 -8.03
C TRP A 39 -1.71 -0.83 -6.78
N VAL A 40 -2.40 -0.25 -5.79
CA VAL A 40 -1.77 0.10 -4.51
C VAL A 40 -2.52 -0.58 -3.36
N ALA A 41 -1.78 -0.88 -2.30
CA ALA A 41 -2.31 -1.45 -1.08
C ALA A 41 -1.67 -0.74 0.11
N PHE A 42 -2.37 -0.76 1.25
CA PHE A 42 -1.93 -0.06 2.46
C PHE A 42 -1.83 -1.01 3.62
N GLU A 43 -0.89 -0.77 4.52
CA GLU A 43 -0.76 -1.47 5.80
C GLU A 43 -0.75 -2.99 5.63
N ARG A 44 -1.71 -3.70 6.21
CA ARG A 44 -1.73 -5.17 6.15
C ARG A 44 -1.88 -5.68 4.71
N SER A 45 -2.67 -5.00 3.91
CA SER A 45 -2.80 -5.36 2.50
C SER A 45 -1.49 -5.15 1.76
N ALA A 46 -0.72 -4.10 2.11
CA ALA A 46 0.59 -3.88 1.52
C ALA A 46 1.56 -5.01 1.87
N CYS A 47 1.49 -5.49 3.10
CA CYS A 47 2.31 -6.62 3.52
C CYS A 47 2.03 -7.85 2.66
N ARG A 48 0.75 -8.14 2.42
CA ARG A 48 0.35 -9.27 1.58
C ARG A 48 0.79 -9.08 0.14
N LEU A 49 0.64 -7.86 -0.37
CA LEU A 49 1.02 -7.56 -1.75
C LEU A 49 2.52 -7.78 -1.95
N CYS A 50 3.33 -7.35 -0.99
CA CYS A 50 4.78 -7.56 -1.05
C CYS A 50 5.14 -9.04 -0.98
N GLY A 51 4.35 -9.83 -0.27
CA GLY A 51 4.56 -11.27 -0.22
C GLY A 51 4.33 -11.95 -1.54
N LEU A 52 3.36 -11.45 -2.31
CA LEU A 52 3.05 -11.97 -3.65
C LEU A 52 3.96 -11.41 -4.72
N PHE A 53 4.36 -10.17 -4.58
CA PHE A 53 5.18 -9.45 -5.56
C PHE A 53 6.39 -8.83 -4.85
N PRO A 54 7.48 -9.59 -4.71
CA PRO A 54 8.66 -9.12 -3.95
C PRO A 54 9.29 -7.84 -4.47
N LYS A 55 9.03 -7.49 -5.72
CA LYS A 55 9.58 -6.28 -6.34
C LYS A 55 8.64 -5.07 -6.20
N SER A 56 7.61 -5.18 -5.37
CA SER A 56 6.71 -4.06 -5.12
C SER A 56 7.48 -2.86 -4.58
N GLU A 57 7.04 -1.67 -4.98
CA GLU A 57 7.63 -0.45 -4.45
C GLU A 57 6.90 -0.04 -3.17
N LEU A 58 7.68 0.40 -2.19
CA LEU A 58 7.13 0.84 -0.89
C LEU A 58 7.24 2.35 -0.76
N SER A 59 6.21 2.94 -0.16
CA SER A 59 6.17 4.36 0.14
C SER A 59 5.59 4.56 1.53
N LEU A 60 5.97 5.67 2.17
CA LEU A 60 5.48 6.02 3.49
C LEU A 60 4.66 7.29 3.42
N PHE A 61 3.56 7.32 4.17
CA PHE A 61 2.70 8.49 4.25
C PHE A 61 2.41 8.85 5.69
N CYS A 62 2.28 10.15 5.96
CA CYS A 62 1.77 10.64 7.23
C CYS A 62 0.35 11.11 6.99
N VAL A 63 -0.60 10.60 7.76
CA VAL A 63 -1.99 11.01 7.64
C VAL A 63 -2.46 11.59 8.98
N PRO A 64 -3.42 12.53 8.94
CA PRO A 64 -3.94 13.12 10.16
C PRO A 64 -4.52 12.08 11.11
N GLY A 65 -4.18 12.18 12.38
CA GLY A 65 -4.69 11.27 13.40
C GLY A 65 -3.95 9.95 13.51
N CYS A 66 -2.93 9.75 12.71
CA CYS A 66 -2.13 8.52 12.77
C CYS A 66 -0.70 8.88 13.19
N PRO A 67 -0.26 8.46 14.39
CA PRO A 67 1.08 8.83 14.89
C PRO A 67 2.21 8.13 14.17
N GLU A 68 1.93 7.01 13.50
CA GLU A 68 2.94 6.23 12.80
C GLU A 68 2.78 6.40 11.29
N TYR A 69 3.83 6.07 10.57
CA TYR A 69 3.76 6.07 9.12
C TYR A 69 2.79 5.01 8.61
N VAL A 70 2.07 5.38 7.57
CA VAL A 70 1.25 4.44 6.80
C VAL A 70 2.13 3.91 5.67
N VAL A 71 2.26 2.59 5.57
CA VAL A 71 3.06 1.96 4.53
C VAL A 71 2.17 1.59 3.36
N MET A 72 2.58 1.99 2.17
CA MET A 72 1.89 1.65 0.92
C MET A 72 2.82 0.84 0.03
N ALA A 73 2.27 -0.19 -0.61
CA ALA A 73 2.97 -0.94 -1.64
C ALA A 73 2.26 -0.71 -2.97
N SER A 74 3.03 -0.65 -4.06
CA SER A 74 2.46 -0.47 -5.38
C SER A 74 3.08 -1.46 -6.38
N VAL A 75 2.24 -1.92 -7.31
CA VAL A 75 2.63 -2.88 -8.34
C VAL A 75 1.97 -2.46 -9.65
N PRO A 76 2.67 -2.56 -10.78
CA PRO A 76 2.04 -2.27 -12.07
C PRO A 76 0.83 -3.17 -12.32
N VAL A 77 -0.17 -2.61 -12.99
CA VAL A 77 -1.42 -3.33 -13.28
C VAL A 77 -1.15 -4.67 -13.98
N ASP A 78 -0.22 -4.67 -14.92
CA ASP A 78 0.06 -5.87 -15.71
C ASP A 78 0.49 -7.06 -14.86
N GLU A 79 1.20 -6.80 -13.77
CA GLU A 79 1.71 -7.90 -12.93
C GLU A 79 0.62 -8.50 -12.06
N VAL A 80 -0.40 -7.74 -11.73
CA VAL A 80 -1.43 -8.17 -10.79
C VAL A 80 -2.56 -8.94 -11.46
N GLU A 81 -2.77 -8.75 -12.76
CA GLU A 81 -3.89 -9.40 -13.46
C GLU A 81 -3.91 -10.92 -13.31
N GLY A 82 -2.73 -11.54 -13.34
CA GLY A 82 -2.65 -12.98 -13.14
C GLY A 82 -3.11 -13.44 -11.77
N CYS A 83 -2.90 -12.60 -10.77
CA CYS A 83 -3.34 -12.88 -9.40
C CYS A 83 -4.86 -12.88 -9.32
N PHE A 84 -5.52 -11.96 -10.02
CA PHE A 84 -6.97 -11.86 -10.00
C PHE A 84 -7.65 -13.12 -10.53
N ARG A 85 -7.01 -13.83 -11.45
CA ARG A 85 -7.59 -15.05 -12.02
C ARG A 85 -7.61 -16.21 -11.04
N LYS A 86 -6.75 -16.16 -10.03
CA LYS A 86 -6.58 -17.27 -9.07
C LYS A 86 -7.32 -17.05 -7.76
N HIS A 87 -7.94 -15.89 -7.57
CA HIS A 87 -8.54 -15.52 -6.29
C HIS A 87 -9.95 -15.01 -6.48
N VAL A 88 -10.73 -15.11 -5.42
CA VAL A 88 -12.06 -14.50 -5.39
C VAL A 88 -11.88 -12.99 -5.23
N VAL A 89 -12.42 -12.24 -6.17
CA VAL A 89 -12.26 -10.79 -6.20
C VAL A 89 -13.63 -10.14 -6.18
N LEU A 90 -13.81 -9.19 -5.25
CA LEU A 90 -14.99 -8.33 -5.21
C LEU A 90 -14.56 -6.96 -5.70
N CYS A 91 -15.27 -6.43 -6.69
CA CYS A 91 -14.90 -5.17 -7.33
C CYS A 91 -15.94 -4.10 -7.05
N ASP A 92 -15.46 -2.88 -6.77
CA ASP A 92 -16.32 -1.72 -6.58
C ASP A 92 -15.55 -0.51 -7.11
N GLY A 93 -15.73 -0.21 -8.40
CA GLY A 93 -15.02 0.87 -9.05
C GLY A 93 -13.50 0.65 -9.02
N VAL A 94 -12.79 1.59 -8.39
CA VAL A 94 -11.32 1.50 -8.28
C VAL A 94 -10.88 0.56 -7.16
N TYR A 95 -11.79 0.13 -6.32
CA TYR A 95 -11.47 -0.70 -5.16
C TYR A 95 -11.75 -2.17 -5.45
N HIS A 96 -10.77 -3.03 -5.15
CA HIS A 96 -10.91 -4.48 -5.26
C HIS A 96 -10.56 -5.12 -3.93
N LYS A 97 -11.39 -6.08 -3.52
CA LYS A 97 -11.18 -6.82 -2.28
C LYS A 97 -10.92 -8.27 -2.64
N ILE A 98 -9.76 -8.78 -2.25
CA ILE A 98 -9.33 -10.12 -2.58
C ILE A 98 -9.23 -10.94 -1.30
N LEU A 99 -9.84 -12.13 -1.30
CA LEU A 99 -9.72 -13.06 -0.19
C LEU A 99 -8.34 -13.73 -0.28
N SER A 100 -7.58 -13.65 0.79
CA SER A 100 -6.26 -14.25 0.84
C SER A 100 -6.36 -15.71 1.31
N ASP A 101 -5.48 -16.55 0.78
CA ASP A 101 -5.43 -17.95 1.14
C ASP A 101 -4.93 -18.18 2.56
N ASN A 102 -4.11 -17.27 3.07
CA ASN A 102 -3.47 -17.42 4.38
C ASN A 102 -3.83 -16.27 5.30
N LEU A 103 -3.93 -16.57 6.60
CA LEU A 103 -4.11 -15.54 7.60
C LEU A 103 -2.78 -14.82 7.81
N LEU A 104 -2.86 -13.52 8.08
CA LEU A 104 -1.69 -12.72 8.40
C LEU A 104 -1.63 -12.51 9.91
N ALA A 105 -0.65 -13.14 10.55
CA ALA A 105 -0.48 -12.98 11.99
C ALA A 105 -0.05 -11.55 12.32
N ALA A 106 -0.62 -10.99 13.39
CA ALA A 106 -0.32 -9.62 13.78
C ALA A 106 1.15 -9.40 14.02
N ARG A 107 1.84 -10.36 14.67
CA ARG A 107 3.26 -10.25 14.94
C ARG A 107 4.08 -10.15 13.66
N ASP A 108 3.74 -10.95 12.67
CA ASP A 108 4.46 -10.95 11.39
C ASP A 108 4.24 -9.64 10.66
N TYR A 109 3.03 -9.11 10.71
CA TYR A 109 2.73 -7.84 10.11
C TYR A 109 3.51 -6.70 10.78
N TYR A 110 3.51 -6.63 12.12
CA TYR A 110 4.21 -5.55 12.81
C TYR A 110 5.71 -5.60 12.57
N ARG A 111 6.27 -6.79 12.48
CA ARG A 111 7.68 -6.96 12.15
C ARG A 111 7.98 -6.45 10.75
N TRP A 112 7.12 -6.79 9.80
CA TRP A 112 7.27 -6.33 8.42
C TRP A 112 7.12 -4.81 8.35
N HIS A 113 6.15 -4.26 9.05
CA HIS A 113 5.89 -2.82 9.06
C HIS A 113 7.11 -2.05 9.57
N ASP A 114 7.69 -2.48 10.69
CA ASP A 114 8.89 -1.87 11.22
C ASP A 114 10.03 -1.91 10.24
N MET A 115 10.23 -3.04 9.59
CA MET A 115 11.29 -3.20 8.61
C MET A 115 11.07 -2.28 7.42
N ALA A 116 9.84 -2.19 6.92
CA ALA A 116 9.50 -1.35 5.78
C ALA A 116 9.76 0.12 6.11
N VAL A 117 9.33 0.57 7.29
CA VAL A 117 9.55 1.95 7.71
C VAL A 117 11.04 2.26 7.76
N ARG A 118 11.84 1.36 8.32
CA ARG A 118 13.29 1.58 8.40
C ARG A 118 13.94 1.65 7.02
N MET A 119 13.57 0.71 6.14
CA MET A 119 14.15 0.66 4.81
C MET A 119 13.85 1.91 4.00
N VAL A 120 12.59 2.33 3.98
CA VAL A 120 12.18 3.48 3.18
C VAL A 120 12.71 4.77 3.81
N SER A 121 12.69 4.89 5.12
CA SER A 121 13.20 6.08 5.81
C SER A 121 14.68 6.29 5.52
N VAL A 122 15.48 5.22 5.54
CA VAL A 122 16.91 5.33 5.24
C VAL A 122 17.10 5.76 3.80
N SER A 123 16.39 5.16 2.85
CA SER A 123 16.48 5.54 1.45
C SER A 123 16.08 6.99 1.22
N TYR A 124 14.99 7.40 1.87
CA TYR A 124 14.50 8.76 1.73
C TYR A 124 15.49 9.78 2.30
N THR A 125 16.07 9.48 3.45
CA THR A 125 17.07 10.34 4.07
C THR A 125 18.30 10.48 3.16
N HIS A 126 18.71 9.38 2.56
CA HIS A 126 19.82 9.41 1.62
C HIS A 126 19.54 10.31 0.41
N LEU A 127 18.34 10.19 -0.15
CA LEU A 127 17.95 11.04 -1.28
C LEU A 127 17.89 12.50 -0.89
N ARG A 128 17.40 12.80 0.30
CA ARG A 128 17.32 14.18 0.77
C ARG A 128 18.70 14.83 0.92
N ALA A 129 19.67 14.05 1.29
CA ALA A 129 21.03 14.55 1.41
C ALA A 129 21.55 15.10 0.08
N HIS A 130 21.06 14.56 -1.01
CA HIS A 130 21.44 15.02 -2.35
C HIS A 130 20.58 16.17 -2.84
N GLU A 131 19.31 16.19 -2.47
CA GLU A 131 18.36 17.14 -3.01
C GLU A 131 18.26 18.43 -2.26
N THR A 132 18.66 18.46 -1.06
CA THR A 132 18.42 19.60 -0.25
C THR A 132 16.98 19.88 -0.11
N ARG A 133 16.12 19.79 -0.19
CA ARG A 133 15.01 20.25 0.06
C ARG A 133 13.87 20.03 -0.24
N SER A 134 13.57 19.85 -0.32
CA SER A 134 12.76 19.85 -0.71
C SER A 134 11.71 19.60 -0.46
N ASN A 135 11.35 19.47 -0.16
CA ASN A 135 10.40 19.31 0.02
C ASN A 135 9.69 19.08 0.71
N LEU A 136 9.64 19.10 1.08
CA LEU A 136 9.01 18.77 1.81
C LEU A 136 8.42 19.10 2.21
#